data_2773e5da7520df765e2628db23031a9b
#
_entry.id   2773e5da7520df765e2628db23031a9b
#
_cell.length_a   1.000
_cell.length_b   1.000
_cell.length_c   1.000
_cell.angle_alpha   90.00
_cell.angle_beta   90.00
_cell.angle_gamma   90.00
#
_symmetry.space_group_name_H-M   'P 1'
#
loop_
_entity.id
_entity.type
_entity.pdbx_description
1 polymer ?
#
loop_
_entity_poly.entity_id
_entity_poly.type
_entity_poly.pdbx_seq_one_letter_code
_entity_poly.pdbx_strand_id
1 'polypeptide(L)'
;MILAAITGSIGCGKTTLAKIANGLGYTVFDVDGWVRRLYFNKEFLKKLEKHFPGTVRDGVADKRALRNIVFADRKKLKQLEGLIHPFLRQTLKQVIRRNAFCDDIFFIDVALLFEMGWDKYCDIVIVADVDYEIQKQRVMARDKVSAEDFERINQVQMDNKRKKMLADIVIDTDKPENMLKAELINVIQGLEA
;
A
#
# COMPACT_ATOMS: atom_id res chain seq x y z
N MET A 1 1.83 -0.52 21.87
CA MET A 1 1.28 -0.20 20.52
C MET A 1 1.85 -1.21 19.53
N ILE A 2 1.00 -1.93 18.84
CA ILE A 2 1.34 -2.91 17.81
C ILE A 2 1.22 -2.21 16.44
N LEU A 3 2.23 -2.32 15.59
CA LEU A 3 2.19 -1.83 14.20
C LEU A 3 1.76 -2.98 13.29
N ALA A 4 0.51 -2.98 12.83
CA ALA A 4 -0.04 -3.98 11.95
C ALA A 4 -0.08 -3.47 10.49
N ALA A 5 0.50 -4.22 9.55
CA ALA A 5 0.41 -3.90 8.13
C ALA A 5 -0.74 -4.67 7.49
N ILE A 6 -1.60 -3.97 6.73
CA ILE A 6 -2.54 -4.57 5.79
C ILE A 6 -1.94 -4.43 4.40
N THR A 7 -1.65 -5.55 3.74
CA THR A 7 -1.08 -5.58 2.40
C THR A 7 -1.83 -6.57 1.50
N GLY A 8 -1.46 -6.65 0.25
CA GLY A 8 -2.06 -7.52 -0.76
C GLY A 8 -1.92 -6.90 -2.14
N SER A 9 -1.93 -7.74 -3.17
CA SER A 9 -1.82 -7.30 -4.56
C SER A 9 -3.04 -6.48 -5.00
N ILE A 10 -2.93 -5.81 -6.14
CA ILE A 10 -4.03 -5.02 -6.68
C ILE A 10 -5.32 -5.85 -6.75
N GLY A 11 -6.45 -5.31 -6.29
CA GLY A 11 -7.76 -6.01 -6.35
C GLY A 11 -8.01 -7.04 -5.26
N CYS A 12 -7.04 -7.38 -4.41
CA CYS A 12 -7.19 -8.35 -3.32
C CYS A 12 -7.98 -7.87 -2.09
N GLY A 13 -8.64 -6.71 -2.13
CA GLY A 13 -9.52 -6.28 -1.03
C GLY A 13 -8.83 -5.56 0.14
N LYS A 14 -7.53 -5.26 0.04
CA LYS A 14 -6.74 -4.52 1.03
C LYS A 14 -7.46 -3.28 1.59
N THR A 15 -7.96 -2.43 0.70
CA THR A 15 -8.68 -1.19 1.07
C THR A 15 -9.98 -1.46 1.83
N THR A 16 -10.63 -2.59 1.58
CA THR A 16 -11.83 -3.00 2.32
C THR A 16 -11.47 -3.32 3.77
N LEU A 17 -10.42 -4.11 4.00
CA LEU A 17 -9.93 -4.41 5.35
C LEU A 17 -9.47 -3.13 6.07
N ALA A 18 -8.77 -2.24 5.38
CA ALA A 18 -8.34 -0.94 5.93
C ALA A 18 -9.54 -0.08 6.36
N LYS A 19 -10.62 -0.04 5.55
CA LYS A 19 -11.86 0.65 5.90
C LYS A 19 -12.57 0.02 7.09
N ILE A 20 -12.59 -1.31 7.16
CA ILE A 20 -13.19 -2.02 8.30
C ILE A 20 -12.42 -1.69 9.58
N ALA A 21 -11.08 -1.74 9.58
CA ALA A 21 -10.25 -1.37 10.73
C ALA A 21 -10.53 0.07 11.19
N ASN A 22 -10.62 1.01 10.23
CA ASN A 22 -10.96 2.40 10.53
C ASN A 22 -12.37 2.55 11.10
N GLY A 23 -13.35 1.82 10.55
CA GLY A 23 -14.73 1.80 11.05
C GLY A 23 -14.89 1.14 12.43
N LEU A 24 -13.92 0.35 12.88
CA LEU A 24 -13.82 -0.19 14.23
C LEU A 24 -13.15 0.78 15.21
N GLY A 25 -12.67 1.94 14.74
CA GLY A 25 -12.06 2.98 15.57
C GLY A 25 -10.54 2.99 15.56
N TYR A 26 -9.89 2.05 14.86
CA TYR A 26 -8.43 2.01 14.80
C TYR A 26 -7.87 3.02 13.79
N THR A 27 -6.71 3.59 14.13
CA THR A 27 -6.02 4.48 13.18
C THR A 27 -5.40 3.67 12.04
N VAL A 28 -5.71 4.06 10.81
CA VAL A 28 -5.17 3.45 9.58
C VAL A 28 -4.43 4.51 8.76
N PHE A 29 -3.15 4.31 8.49
CA PHE A 29 -2.36 5.17 7.63
C PHE A 29 -2.31 4.63 6.19
N ASP A 30 -3.02 5.30 5.29
CA ASP A 30 -3.01 4.99 3.84
C ASP A 30 -1.70 5.49 3.21
N VAL A 31 -0.76 4.57 3.01
CA VAL A 31 0.55 4.84 2.39
C VAL A 31 0.40 5.22 0.93
N ASP A 32 -0.44 4.53 0.18
CA ASP A 32 -0.65 4.79 -1.25
C ASP A 32 -1.26 6.18 -1.46
N GLY A 33 -2.24 6.57 -0.63
CA GLY A 33 -2.82 7.90 -0.63
C GLY A 33 -1.82 8.98 -0.20
N TRP A 34 -0.95 8.65 0.77
CA TRP A 34 0.10 9.55 1.19
C TRP A 34 1.12 9.78 0.06
N VAL A 35 1.55 8.73 -0.65
CA VAL A 35 2.44 8.87 -1.82
C VAL A 35 1.79 9.75 -2.89
N ARG A 36 0.49 9.61 -3.14
CA ARG A 36 -0.22 10.50 -4.08
C ARG A 36 -0.13 11.98 -3.67
N ARG A 37 -0.21 12.27 -2.35
CA ARG A 37 -0.07 13.64 -1.81
C ARG A 37 1.36 14.16 -1.85
N LEU A 38 2.36 13.28 -1.75
CA LEU A 38 3.78 13.65 -1.82
C LEU A 38 4.12 14.38 -3.14
N TYR A 39 3.44 14.04 -4.23
CA TYR A 39 3.59 14.72 -5.52
C TYR A 39 3.10 16.17 -5.55
N PHE A 40 2.59 16.70 -4.45
CA PHE A 40 2.29 18.12 -4.25
C PHE A 40 3.27 18.79 -3.26
N ASN A 41 4.22 18.03 -2.71
CA ASN A 41 5.22 18.55 -1.77
C ASN A 41 6.33 19.26 -2.54
N LYS A 42 6.55 20.55 -2.24
CA LYS A 42 7.53 21.40 -2.95
C LYS A 42 8.97 20.88 -2.85
N GLU A 43 9.38 20.32 -1.70
CA GLU A 43 10.73 19.77 -1.51
C GLU A 43 10.90 18.50 -2.33
N PHE A 44 9.89 17.62 -2.32
CA PHE A 44 9.87 16.42 -3.14
C PHE A 44 9.94 16.76 -4.64
N LEU A 45 9.14 17.70 -5.10
CA LEU A 45 9.12 18.13 -6.51
C LEU A 45 10.48 18.68 -6.97
N LYS A 46 11.20 19.43 -6.12
CA LYS A 46 12.57 19.87 -6.42
C LYS A 46 13.52 18.68 -6.59
N LYS A 47 13.45 17.67 -5.73
CA LYS A 47 14.25 16.46 -5.84
C LYS A 47 13.85 15.63 -7.05
N LEU A 48 12.53 15.53 -7.33
CA LEU A 48 12.00 14.83 -8.50
C LEU A 48 12.55 15.43 -9.80
N GLU A 49 12.46 16.75 -9.99
CA GLU A 49 12.96 17.43 -11.18
C GLU A 49 14.47 17.26 -11.36
N LYS A 50 15.24 17.30 -10.27
CA LYS A 50 16.69 17.07 -10.32
C LYS A 50 17.06 15.68 -10.84
N HIS A 51 16.28 14.64 -10.50
CA HIS A 51 16.58 13.24 -10.86
C HIS A 51 15.84 12.76 -12.11
N PHE A 52 14.72 13.43 -12.43
CA PHE A 52 13.85 13.16 -13.57
C PHE A 52 13.50 14.48 -14.28
N PRO A 53 14.48 15.09 -14.99
CA PRO A 53 14.26 16.38 -15.64
C PRO A 53 13.07 16.36 -16.61
N GLY A 54 12.26 17.46 -16.60
CA GLY A 54 11.08 17.61 -17.44
C GLY A 54 9.84 16.89 -16.92
N THR A 55 9.90 16.28 -15.73
CA THR A 55 8.71 15.65 -15.09
C THR A 55 7.98 16.57 -14.10
N VAL A 56 8.46 17.79 -13.89
CA VAL A 56 7.76 18.82 -13.12
C VAL A 56 7.54 20.03 -14.01
N ARG A 57 6.28 20.45 -14.18
CA ARG A 57 5.89 21.63 -14.95
C ARG A 57 5.01 22.52 -14.08
N ASP A 58 5.34 23.81 -14.02
CA ASP A 58 4.59 24.81 -13.24
C ASP A 58 4.33 24.41 -11.79
N GLY A 59 5.32 23.71 -11.18
CA GLY A 59 5.22 23.24 -9.79
C GLY A 59 4.32 22.02 -9.59
N VAL A 60 3.95 21.32 -10.66
CA VAL A 60 3.12 20.11 -10.64
C VAL A 60 3.87 18.95 -11.30
N ALA A 61 3.80 17.76 -10.72
CA ALA A 61 4.40 16.57 -11.31
C ALA A 61 3.60 16.08 -12.52
N ASP A 62 4.25 15.94 -13.66
CA ASP A 62 3.72 15.23 -14.83
C ASP A 62 3.82 13.71 -14.59
N LYS A 63 2.79 13.16 -13.93
CA LYS A 63 2.74 11.75 -13.59
C LYS A 63 2.79 10.83 -14.81
N ARG A 64 2.32 11.30 -15.99
CA ARG A 64 2.34 10.53 -17.23
C ARG A 64 3.76 10.43 -17.77
N ALA A 65 4.48 11.55 -17.86
CA ALA A 65 5.87 11.57 -18.26
C ALA A 65 6.75 10.73 -17.32
N LEU A 66 6.58 10.89 -16.00
CA LEU A 66 7.29 10.11 -14.99
C LEU A 66 7.01 8.61 -15.13
N ARG A 67 5.74 8.23 -15.29
CA ARG A 67 5.32 6.83 -15.50
C ARG A 67 6.04 6.23 -16.71
N ASN A 68 6.06 6.91 -17.85
CA ASN A 68 6.72 6.44 -19.06
C ASN A 68 8.22 6.17 -18.82
N ILE A 69 8.90 7.04 -18.07
CA ILE A 69 10.32 6.90 -17.75
C ILE A 69 10.55 5.67 -16.84
N VAL A 70 9.78 5.54 -15.76
CA VAL A 70 10.06 4.52 -14.73
C VAL A 70 9.59 3.12 -15.14
N PHE A 71 8.55 3.00 -15.98
CA PHE A 71 8.12 1.69 -16.50
C PHE A 71 9.04 1.16 -17.61
N ALA A 72 9.75 2.04 -18.32
CA ALA A 72 10.72 1.64 -19.35
C ALA A 72 12.04 1.15 -18.75
N ASP A 73 12.40 1.53 -17.52
CA ASP A 73 13.69 1.23 -16.90
C ASP A 73 13.56 0.93 -15.41
N ARG A 74 13.82 -0.32 -15.03
CA ARG A 74 13.83 -0.77 -13.60
C ARG A 74 14.81 0.01 -12.72
N LYS A 75 15.92 0.52 -13.26
CA LYS A 75 16.85 1.35 -12.49
C LYS A 75 16.23 2.69 -12.16
N LYS A 76 15.48 3.27 -13.10
CA LYS A 76 14.72 4.52 -12.89
C LYS A 76 13.58 4.33 -11.89
N LEU A 77 12.89 3.20 -11.92
CA LEU A 77 11.89 2.87 -10.91
C LEU A 77 12.53 2.84 -9.49
N LYS A 78 13.63 2.10 -9.30
CA LYS A 78 14.37 2.06 -8.02
C LYS A 78 14.88 3.45 -7.60
N GLN A 79 15.29 4.28 -8.54
CA GLN A 79 15.72 5.65 -8.25
C GLN A 79 14.54 6.49 -7.71
N LEU A 80 13.34 6.38 -8.31
CA LEU A 80 12.12 7.04 -7.82
C LEU A 80 11.72 6.55 -6.43
N GLU A 81 11.72 5.25 -6.22
CA GLU A 81 11.48 4.64 -4.90
C GLU A 81 12.45 5.19 -3.85
N GLY A 82 13.75 5.26 -4.19
CA GLY A 82 14.78 5.84 -3.33
C GLY A 82 14.55 7.32 -2.96
N LEU A 83 13.85 8.08 -3.82
CA LEU A 83 13.44 9.45 -3.50
C LEU A 83 12.23 9.51 -2.56
N ILE A 84 11.28 8.58 -2.71
CA ILE A 84 10.04 8.53 -1.92
C ILE A 84 10.31 8.02 -0.51
N HIS A 85 11.13 6.98 -0.36
CA HIS A 85 11.34 6.28 0.91
C HIS A 85 11.76 7.17 2.10
N PRO A 86 12.70 8.15 1.97
CA PRO A 86 13.07 9.00 3.09
C PRO A 86 11.91 9.83 3.62
N PHE A 87 11.09 10.40 2.73
CA PHE A 87 9.91 11.19 3.11
C PHE A 87 8.89 10.33 3.84
N LEU A 88 8.65 9.12 3.33
CA LEU A 88 7.69 8.20 3.90
C LEU A 88 8.15 7.69 5.27
N ARG A 89 9.43 7.33 5.43
CA ARG A 89 9.99 6.96 6.75
C ARG A 89 9.85 8.08 7.78
N GLN A 90 10.12 9.31 7.38
CA GLN A 90 9.98 10.45 8.28
C GLN A 90 8.53 10.63 8.71
N THR A 91 7.59 10.55 7.76
CA THR A 91 6.16 10.69 8.04
C THR A 91 5.67 9.56 8.95
N LEU A 92 6.01 8.30 8.66
CA LEU A 92 5.62 7.16 9.50
C LEU A 92 6.14 7.32 10.93
N LYS A 93 7.41 7.68 11.10
CA LYS A 93 7.96 7.94 12.45
C LYS A 93 7.17 9.02 13.19
N GLN A 94 6.74 10.08 12.50
CA GLN A 94 5.94 11.14 13.11
C GLN A 94 4.53 10.66 13.47
N VAL A 95 3.88 9.93 12.56
CA VAL A 95 2.52 9.42 12.77
C VAL A 95 2.51 8.40 13.91
N ILE A 96 3.44 7.45 13.93
CA ILE A 96 3.60 6.48 15.01
C ILE A 96 3.81 7.19 16.36
N ARG A 97 4.73 8.18 16.43
CA ARG A 97 4.98 8.92 17.68
C ARG A 97 3.75 9.70 18.18
N ARG A 98 2.94 10.25 17.27
CA ARG A 98 1.72 11.00 17.65
C ARG A 98 0.63 10.09 18.20
N ASN A 99 0.55 8.85 17.71
CA ASN A 99 -0.48 7.89 18.10
C ASN A 99 -0.01 6.87 19.14
N ALA A 100 1.26 6.89 19.53
CA ALA A 100 1.84 5.94 20.49
C ALA A 100 1.15 5.88 21.87
N PHE A 101 0.32 6.87 22.20
CA PHE A 101 -0.44 6.96 23.45
C PHE A 101 -1.95 6.81 23.27
N CYS A 102 -2.43 6.65 22.03
CA CYS A 102 -3.86 6.69 21.71
C CYS A 102 -4.42 5.32 21.31
N ASP A 103 -3.63 4.49 20.64
CA ASP A 103 -4.08 3.22 20.07
C ASP A 103 -3.14 2.08 20.47
N ASP A 104 -3.70 0.96 20.90
CA ASP A 104 -2.94 -0.27 21.16
C ASP A 104 -2.46 -0.90 19.87
N ILE A 105 -3.25 -0.76 18.79
CA ILE A 105 -2.92 -1.22 17.42
C ILE A 105 -3.02 -0.07 16.44
N PHE A 106 -1.96 0.12 15.66
CA PHE A 106 -1.89 1.09 14.57
C PHE A 106 -1.73 0.36 13.24
N PHE A 107 -2.65 0.60 12.29
CA PHE A 107 -2.61 -0.03 10.98
C PHE A 107 -1.92 0.83 9.93
N ILE A 108 -1.14 0.19 9.05
CA ILE A 108 -0.68 0.77 7.80
C ILE A 108 -1.27 0.02 6.62
N ASP A 109 -1.88 0.74 5.68
CA ASP A 109 -2.38 0.20 4.42
C ASP A 109 -1.35 0.45 3.32
N VAL A 110 -0.67 -0.62 2.84
CA VAL A 110 0.44 -0.51 1.92
C VAL A 110 0.51 -1.69 0.94
N ALA A 111 0.37 -1.42 -0.37
CA ALA A 111 0.37 -2.47 -1.40
C ALA A 111 1.76 -3.09 -1.63
N LEU A 112 2.83 -2.29 -1.51
CA LEU A 112 4.21 -2.69 -1.82
C LEU A 112 5.05 -2.95 -0.55
N LEU A 113 4.44 -3.51 0.50
CA LEU A 113 5.07 -3.73 1.80
C LEU A 113 6.40 -4.51 1.68
N PHE A 114 6.33 -5.69 1.11
CA PHE A 114 7.47 -6.60 0.98
C PHE A 114 8.49 -6.12 -0.04
N GLU A 115 8.02 -5.54 -1.15
CA GLU A 115 8.87 -4.98 -2.20
C GLU A 115 9.74 -3.83 -1.67
N MET A 116 9.23 -3.09 -0.69
CA MET A 116 9.93 -2.00 0.00
C MET A 116 10.73 -2.48 1.22
N GLY A 117 10.61 -3.75 1.59
CA GLY A 117 11.26 -4.33 2.78
C GLY A 117 10.80 -3.67 4.08
N TRP A 118 9.51 -3.34 4.17
CA TRP A 118 8.91 -2.66 5.32
C TRP A 118 8.22 -3.61 6.29
N ASP A 119 8.00 -4.85 5.87
CA ASP A 119 7.55 -5.96 6.70
C ASP A 119 8.35 -6.05 8.02
N LYS A 120 9.66 -5.89 7.95
CA LYS A 120 10.57 -5.90 9.12
C LYS A 120 10.35 -4.79 10.16
N TYR A 121 9.53 -3.79 9.87
CA TYR A 121 9.18 -2.72 10.81
C TYR A 121 7.80 -2.91 11.41
N CYS A 122 7.06 -3.91 10.96
CA CYS A 122 5.73 -4.24 11.43
C CYS A 122 5.81 -5.40 12.42
N ASP A 123 4.97 -5.35 13.44
CA ASP A 123 4.84 -6.43 14.42
C ASP A 123 3.98 -7.56 13.86
N ILE A 124 3.03 -7.22 12.97
CA ILE A 124 2.10 -8.14 12.31
C ILE A 124 1.89 -7.73 10.85
N VAL A 125 1.87 -8.72 9.98
CA VAL A 125 1.56 -8.53 8.56
C VAL A 125 0.31 -9.34 8.18
N ILE A 126 -0.75 -8.63 7.81
CA ILE A 126 -2.03 -9.17 7.34
C ILE A 126 -2.06 -9.04 5.81
N VAL A 127 -2.17 -10.17 5.11
CA VAL A 127 -2.31 -10.20 3.66
C VAL A 127 -3.76 -10.41 3.27
N ALA A 128 -4.33 -9.45 2.54
CA ALA A 128 -5.59 -9.63 1.85
C ALA A 128 -5.39 -10.56 0.64
N ASP A 129 -6.16 -11.61 0.55
CA ASP A 129 -6.10 -12.59 -0.54
C ASP A 129 -7.46 -12.75 -1.22
N VAL A 130 -7.45 -13.18 -2.45
CA VAL A 130 -8.63 -13.57 -3.22
C VAL A 130 -8.18 -14.40 -4.42
N ASP A 131 -9.07 -15.23 -4.95
CA ASP A 131 -8.82 -15.97 -6.18
C ASP A 131 -8.42 -15.01 -7.32
N TYR A 132 -7.47 -15.48 -8.16
CA TYR A 132 -6.90 -14.67 -9.23
C TYR A 132 -7.93 -14.17 -10.25
N GLU A 133 -8.91 -15.01 -10.61
CA GLU A 133 -9.94 -14.60 -11.58
C GLU A 133 -10.86 -13.53 -10.98
N ILE A 134 -11.18 -13.64 -9.70
CA ILE A 134 -11.97 -12.64 -8.97
C ILE A 134 -11.16 -11.35 -8.84
N GLN A 135 -9.87 -11.44 -8.51
CA GLN A 135 -8.95 -10.32 -8.47
C GLN A 135 -8.97 -9.54 -9.80
N LYS A 136 -8.78 -10.27 -10.90
CA LYS A 136 -8.77 -9.73 -12.27
C LYS A 136 -10.09 -9.04 -12.61
N GLN A 137 -11.21 -9.70 -12.37
CA GLN A 137 -12.54 -9.14 -12.59
C GLN A 137 -12.77 -7.86 -11.78
N ARG A 138 -12.39 -7.84 -10.48
CA ARG A 138 -12.50 -6.67 -9.62
C ARG A 138 -11.69 -5.48 -10.16
N VAL A 139 -10.46 -5.70 -10.61
CA VAL A 139 -9.59 -4.64 -11.13
C VAL A 139 -10.12 -4.12 -12.46
N MET A 140 -10.47 -5.00 -13.40
CA MET A 140 -11.01 -4.62 -14.69
C MET A 140 -12.30 -3.80 -14.56
N ALA A 141 -13.21 -4.21 -13.67
CA ALA A 141 -14.48 -3.50 -13.44
C ALA A 141 -14.26 -2.13 -12.78
N ARG A 142 -13.39 -2.04 -11.76
CA ARG A 142 -13.12 -0.82 -11.01
C ARG A 142 -12.35 0.23 -11.82
N ASP A 143 -11.28 -0.21 -12.48
CA ASP A 143 -10.30 0.68 -13.12
C ASP A 143 -10.56 0.86 -14.62
N LYS A 144 -11.53 0.12 -15.16
CA LYS A 144 -11.89 0.10 -16.61
C LYS A 144 -10.71 -0.20 -17.51
N VAL A 145 -9.86 -1.13 -17.10
CA VAL A 145 -8.66 -1.56 -17.81
C VAL A 145 -8.88 -2.89 -18.51
N SER A 146 -8.06 -3.17 -19.54
CA SER A 146 -8.08 -4.47 -20.23
C SER A 146 -7.45 -5.58 -19.39
N ALA A 147 -7.66 -6.83 -19.78
CA ALA A 147 -6.97 -7.98 -19.17
C ALA A 147 -5.44 -7.86 -19.30
N GLU A 148 -4.95 -7.38 -20.44
CA GLU A 148 -3.51 -7.18 -20.66
C GLU A 148 -2.92 -6.10 -19.76
N ASP A 149 -3.66 -5.01 -19.52
CA ASP A 149 -3.23 -3.95 -18.61
C ASP A 149 -3.20 -4.45 -17.17
N PHE A 150 -4.21 -5.26 -16.76
CA PHE A 150 -4.19 -5.92 -15.47
C PHE A 150 -2.94 -6.78 -15.29
N GLU A 151 -2.61 -7.63 -16.26
CA GLU A 151 -1.41 -8.48 -16.21
C GLU A 151 -0.14 -7.66 -16.04
N ARG A 152 0.01 -6.56 -16.79
CA ARG A 152 1.16 -5.65 -16.67
C ARG A 152 1.27 -5.05 -15.26
N ILE A 153 0.15 -4.63 -14.70
CA ILE A 153 0.12 -4.05 -13.34
C ILE A 153 0.45 -5.13 -12.30
N ASN A 154 -0.12 -6.31 -12.45
CA ASN A 154 0.08 -7.41 -11.51
C ASN A 154 1.53 -7.91 -11.51
N GLN A 155 2.19 -7.98 -12.68
CA GLN A 155 3.60 -8.40 -12.82
C GLN A 155 4.61 -7.46 -12.16
N VAL A 156 4.25 -6.20 -11.90
CA VAL A 156 5.14 -5.24 -11.21
C VAL A 156 5.17 -5.47 -9.71
N GLN A 157 4.10 -6.07 -9.17
CA GLN A 157 3.99 -6.39 -7.74
C GLN A 157 4.55 -7.79 -7.45
N MET A 158 4.91 -8.03 -6.20
CA MET A 158 5.19 -9.39 -5.74
C MET A 158 3.93 -10.25 -5.88
N ASP A 159 4.08 -11.47 -6.40
CA ASP A 159 2.98 -12.44 -6.51
C ASP A 159 2.30 -12.62 -5.14
N ASN A 160 0.96 -12.62 -5.14
CA ASN A 160 0.20 -12.74 -3.91
C ASN A 160 0.42 -14.07 -3.19
N LYS A 161 0.72 -15.15 -3.92
CA LYS A 161 1.14 -16.43 -3.30
C LYS A 161 2.39 -16.26 -2.45
N ARG A 162 3.38 -15.51 -2.94
CA ARG A 162 4.59 -15.23 -2.18
C ARG A 162 4.32 -14.30 -0.99
N LYS A 163 3.44 -13.30 -1.15
CA LYS A 163 3.01 -12.45 -0.04
C LYS A 163 2.38 -13.26 1.08
N LYS A 164 1.50 -14.21 0.74
CA LYS A 164 0.88 -15.13 1.72
C LYS A 164 1.90 -15.96 2.50
N MET A 165 2.97 -16.42 1.86
CA MET A 165 4.03 -17.18 2.53
C MET A 165 4.85 -16.34 3.52
N LEU A 166 4.83 -15.01 3.39
CA LEU A 166 5.56 -14.06 4.22
C LEU A 166 4.65 -13.38 5.27
N ALA A 167 3.35 -13.64 5.21
CA ALA A 167 2.36 -13.06 6.10
C ALA A 167 2.28 -13.81 7.43
N ASP A 168 1.96 -13.09 8.49
CA ASP A 168 1.57 -13.70 9.76
C ASP A 168 0.10 -14.15 9.69
N ILE A 169 -0.74 -13.40 8.99
CA ILE A 169 -2.18 -13.66 8.84
C ILE A 169 -2.58 -13.45 7.39
N VAL A 170 -3.42 -14.34 6.87
CA VAL A 170 -4.04 -14.24 5.54
C VAL A 170 -5.55 -14.17 5.71
N ILE A 171 -6.17 -13.13 5.15
CA ILE A 171 -7.63 -12.96 5.13
C ILE A 171 -8.13 -13.11 3.70
N ASP A 172 -8.94 -14.15 3.46
CA ASP A 172 -9.67 -14.30 2.20
C ASP A 172 -10.78 -13.25 2.12
N THR A 173 -10.70 -12.40 1.10
CA THR A 173 -11.62 -11.29 0.89
C THR A 173 -12.77 -11.60 -0.06
N ASP A 174 -12.92 -12.84 -0.49
CA ASP A 174 -14.10 -13.30 -1.23
C ASP A 174 -15.22 -13.69 -0.28
N LYS A 175 -15.56 -12.76 0.61
CA LYS A 175 -16.58 -12.90 1.65
C LYS A 175 -17.37 -11.60 1.75
N PRO A 176 -18.63 -11.66 2.21
CA PRO A 176 -19.40 -10.48 2.57
C PRO A 176 -18.67 -9.63 3.63
N GLU A 177 -18.88 -8.32 3.58
CA GLU A 177 -18.17 -7.36 4.46
C GLU A 177 -18.39 -7.63 5.95
N ASN A 178 -19.58 -8.09 6.34
CA ASN A 178 -19.86 -8.46 7.73
C ASN A 178 -19.00 -9.65 8.21
N MET A 179 -18.71 -10.61 7.34
CA MET A 179 -17.82 -11.74 7.68
C MET A 179 -16.37 -11.29 7.76
N LEU A 180 -15.92 -10.42 6.84
CA LEU A 180 -14.58 -9.81 6.90
C LEU A 180 -14.40 -9.00 8.17
N LYS A 181 -15.43 -8.26 8.59
CA LYS A 181 -15.44 -7.50 9.84
C LYS A 181 -15.29 -8.42 11.05
N ALA A 182 -16.05 -9.52 11.10
CA ALA A 182 -15.94 -10.49 12.19
C ALA A 182 -14.56 -11.15 12.24
N GLU A 183 -13.99 -11.51 11.09
CA GLU A 183 -12.65 -12.11 10.98
C GLU A 183 -11.57 -11.13 11.44
N LEU A 184 -11.65 -9.86 11.02
CA LEU A 184 -10.70 -8.84 11.45
C LEU A 184 -10.81 -8.55 12.96
N ILE A 185 -12.02 -8.56 13.54
CA ILE A 185 -12.22 -8.43 14.99
C ILE A 185 -11.52 -9.58 15.73
N ASN A 186 -11.67 -10.82 15.27
CA ASN A 186 -11.01 -11.97 15.89
C ASN A 186 -9.47 -11.83 15.84
N VAL A 187 -8.93 -11.35 14.71
CA VAL A 187 -7.49 -11.05 14.57
C VAL A 187 -7.07 -10.00 15.60
N ILE A 188 -7.78 -8.91 15.69
CA ILE A 188 -7.50 -7.81 16.62
C ILE A 188 -7.52 -8.29 18.07
N GLN A 189 -8.54 -9.02 18.48
CA GLN A 189 -8.66 -9.60 19.81
C GLN A 189 -7.49 -10.54 20.16
N GLY A 190 -7.03 -11.31 19.16
CA GLY A 190 -5.84 -12.16 19.33
C GLY A 190 -4.53 -11.38 19.46
N LEU A 191 -4.48 -10.13 19.03
CA LEU A 191 -3.31 -9.26 19.18
C LEU A 191 -3.31 -8.50 20.51
N GLU A 192 -4.48 -8.30 21.10
CA GLU A 192 -4.67 -7.59 22.38
C GLU A 192 -4.57 -8.54 23.60
N ALA A 193 -4.57 -9.86 23.37
CA ALA A 193 -4.49 -10.88 24.41
C ALA A 193 -3.05 -11.17 24.84
#